data_c15d2b3463a63b753f8ad8cca94f777a
#
_entry.id   c15d2b3463a63b753f8ad8cca94f777a
#
_cell.length_a   1.000
_cell.length_b   1.000
_cell.length_c   1.000
_cell.angle_alpha   90.00
_cell.angle_beta   90.00
_cell.angle_gamma   90.00
#
_symmetry.space_group_name_H-M   'P 1'
#
loop_
_entity.id
_entity.type
_entity.pdbx_description
1 polymer ?
#
loop_
_entity_poly.entity_id
_entity_poly.type
_entity_poly.pdbx_seq_one_letter_code
_entity_poly.pdbx_strand_id
1 'polypeptide(L)'
;MKALFLIQGWEVAASRYRVLQYIPYLKSHGVETTVSLYPRSIKENIQFFSDLPQYDIVFLQRKRFNQPRLRWLRRRARRIVYDFDDSVMYRNSKAKDPVSQTRKRRFTQMIKASDFVIAGNEFLRDQVLPVNPNVEVIPTSIDQERYQTKDYLVPKDRVTLGWIGDHGSIHYLEKMHPIFERIGERYSHCELKIVCDIFFDCEKIQVVKKQWKSDEEVEDLQGFDIGLMPLVDDPWSWGKCGLKIVQYQGVGLPVVCTPVGVNRDLVVDGATGFWARTPEEWEGKISELIENPLLRERMGREGRRKVLGGYTVQSCAPRLFSILKRVMDKK
;
A
#
# COMPACT_ATOMS: atom_id res chain seq x y z
N MET A 1 26.94 6.85 -6.65
CA MET A 1 26.14 5.66 -7.06
C MET A 1 25.02 6.13 -7.99
N LYS A 2 24.92 5.51 -9.17
CA LYS A 2 23.91 5.85 -10.17
C LYS A 2 22.84 4.76 -10.22
N ALA A 3 21.60 5.10 -9.92
CA ALA A 3 20.51 4.14 -9.81
C ALA A 3 19.33 4.48 -10.74
N LEU A 4 18.87 3.48 -11.51
CA LEU A 4 17.67 3.55 -12.33
C LEU A 4 16.50 2.91 -11.60
N PHE A 5 15.43 3.67 -11.37
CA PHE A 5 14.18 3.20 -10.77
C PHE A 5 13.11 3.04 -11.84
N LEU A 6 12.65 1.83 -12.05
CA LEU A 6 11.56 1.52 -12.99
C LEU A 6 10.25 1.38 -12.24
N ILE A 7 9.28 2.23 -12.58
CA ILE A 7 7.97 2.32 -11.95
C ILE A 7 6.83 1.96 -12.90
N GLN A 8 5.66 1.64 -12.33
CA GLN A 8 4.47 1.27 -13.09
C GLN A 8 3.72 2.47 -13.70
N GLY A 9 3.77 3.61 -13.03
CA GLY A 9 3.12 4.87 -13.43
C GLY A 9 3.34 5.94 -12.36
N TRP A 10 3.27 7.21 -12.74
CA TRP A 10 3.54 8.33 -11.83
C TRP A 10 2.48 8.45 -10.73
N GLU A 11 1.21 8.21 -11.06
CA GLU A 11 0.08 8.30 -10.12
C GLU A 11 -0.28 6.95 -9.45
N VAL A 12 0.38 5.86 -9.84
CA VAL A 12 0.15 4.54 -9.23
C VAL A 12 0.61 4.57 -7.78
N ALA A 13 -0.28 4.23 -6.85
CA ALA A 13 0.00 4.24 -5.41
C ALA A 13 1.30 3.51 -5.05
N ALA A 14 1.50 2.30 -5.59
CA ALA A 14 2.74 1.57 -5.36
C ALA A 14 3.99 2.35 -5.81
N SER A 15 3.94 3.07 -6.95
CA SER A 15 5.08 3.89 -7.39
C SER A 15 5.31 5.09 -6.47
N ARG A 16 4.24 5.76 -6.04
CA ARG A 16 4.30 6.91 -5.15
C ARG A 16 4.89 6.52 -3.79
N TYR A 17 4.37 5.46 -3.17
CA TYR A 17 4.70 5.06 -1.79
C TYR A 17 5.88 4.08 -1.66
N ARG A 18 6.34 3.48 -2.77
CA ARG A 18 7.49 2.55 -2.74
C ARG A 18 8.75 3.10 -3.39
N VAL A 19 8.61 4.13 -4.24
CA VAL A 19 9.74 4.69 -5.00
C VAL A 19 9.80 6.21 -4.90
N LEU A 20 8.79 6.92 -5.41
CA LEU A 20 8.89 8.36 -5.66
C LEU A 20 9.15 9.17 -4.39
N GLN A 21 8.48 8.83 -3.29
CA GLN A 21 8.67 9.54 -2.02
C GLN A 21 10.06 9.38 -1.40
N TYR A 22 10.85 8.37 -1.81
CA TYR A 22 12.21 8.17 -1.32
C TYR A 22 13.28 8.89 -2.15
N ILE A 23 12.94 9.33 -3.38
CA ILE A 23 13.91 9.95 -4.30
C ILE A 23 14.56 11.21 -3.71
N PRO A 24 13.85 12.14 -3.03
CA PRO A 24 14.50 13.30 -2.41
C PRO A 24 15.57 12.91 -1.39
N TYR A 25 15.27 11.95 -0.52
CA TYR A 25 16.20 11.45 0.47
C TYR A 25 17.43 10.80 -0.17
N LEU A 26 17.23 9.95 -1.20
CA LEU A 26 18.33 9.28 -1.89
C LEU A 26 19.25 10.29 -2.59
N LYS A 27 18.68 11.31 -3.23
CA LYS A 27 19.46 12.41 -3.86
C LYS A 27 20.29 13.17 -2.85
N SER A 28 19.72 13.55 -1.69
CA SER A 28 20.45 14.28 -0.64
C SER A 28 21.59 13.45 -0.02
N HIS A 29 21.56 12.11 -0.20
CA HIS A 29 22.61 11.19 0.25
C HIS A 29 23.55 10.72 -0.88
N GLY A 30 23.63 11.48 -1.99
CA GLY A 30 24.60 11.24 -3.05
C GLY A 30 24.25 10.11 -4.02
N VAL A 31 22.97 9.74 -4.12
CA VAL A 31 22.50 8.81 -5.15
C VAL A 31 22.02 9.60 -6.38
N GLU A 32 22.71 9.44 -7.50
CA GLU A 32 22.22 9.93 -8.80
C GLU A 32 21.06 9.04 -9.24
N THR A 33 19.83 9.55 -9.14
CA THR A 33 18.62 8.80 -9.41
C THR A 33 18.00 9.15 -10.74
N THR A 34 17.73 8.16 -11.58
CA THR A 34 16.88 8.26 -12.76
C THR A 34 15.60 7.47 -12.51
N VAL A 35 14.43 8.08 -12.70
CA VAL A 35 13.14 7.40 -12.60
C VAL A 35 12.52 7.31 -13.99
N SER A 36 12.06 6.12 -14.38
CA SER A 36 11.45 5.89 -15.69
C SER A 36 10.29 4.90 -15.60
N LEU A 37 9.39 5.00 -16.56
CA LEU A 37 8.36 3.99 -16.75
C LEU A 37 8.95 2.73 -17.40
N TYR A 38 8.29 1.60 -17.23
CA TYR A 38 8.64 0.39 -17.96
C TYR A 38 8.45 0.58 -19.46
N PRO A 39 9.44 0.19 -20.28
CA PRO A 39 9.35 0.34 -21.73
C PRO A 39 8.18 -0.48 -22.30
N ARG A 40 7.44 0.12 -23.23
CA ARG A 40 6.24 -0.46 -23.87
C ARG A 40 6.50 -0.87 -25.31
N SER A 41 7.14 0.00 -26.09
CA SER A 41 7.47 -0.25 -27.49
C SER A 41 8.76 -1.05 -27.68
N ILE A 42 8.99 -1.59 -28.87
CA ILE A 42 10.24 -2.30 -29.22
C ILE A 42 11.43 -1.33 -29.14
N LYS A 43 11.29 -0.12 -29.67
CA LYS A 43 12.32 0.92 -29.64
C LYS A 43 12.73 1.28 -28.21
N GLU A 44 11.74 1.54 -27.34
CA GLU A 44 11.98 1.81 -25.91
C GLU A 44 12.68 0.64 -25.21
N ASN A 45 12.32 -0.62 -25.53
CA ASN A 45 12.98 -1.79 -24.97
C ASN A 45 14.45 -1.88 -25.42
N ILE A 46 14.74 -1.65 -26.69
CA ILE A 46 16.12 -1.65 -27.20
C ILE A 46 16.93 -0.58 -26.47
N GLN A 47 16.44 0.65 -26.42
CA GLN A 47 17.09 1.75 -25.72
C GLN A 47 17.30 1.43 -24.24
N PHE A 48 16.27 0.97 -23.53
CA PHE A 48 16.34 0.59 -22.13
C PHE A 48 17.47 -0.42 -21.86
N PHE A 49 17.50 -1.53 -22.60
CA PHE A 49 18.54 -2.54 -22.41
C PHE A 49 19.93 -2.05 -22.82
N SER A 50 20.03 -1.13 -23.77
CA SER A 50 21.28 -0.48 -24.18
C SER A 50 21.86 0.40 -23.07
N ASP A 51 20.98 1.12 -22.36
CA ASP A 51 21.36 2.09 -21.34
C ASP A 51 21.67 1.45 -19.96
N LEU A 52 21.25 0.19 -19.73
CA LEU A 52 21.43 -0.46 -18.43
C LEU A 52 22.88 -0.44 -17.90
N PRO A 53 23.95 -0.64 -18.71
CA PRO A 53 25.31 -0.69 -18.21
C PRO A 53 25.83 0.63 -17.61
N GLN A 54 25.17 1.75 -17.87
CA GLN A 54 25.53 3.04 -17.27
C GLN A 54 25.10 3.20 -15.83
N TYR A 55 24.20 2.31 -15.34
CA TYR A 55 23.69 2.34 -13.97
C TYR A 55 24.38 1.28 -13.12
N ASP A 56 24.69 1.65 -11.89
CA ASP A 56 25.21 0.73 -10.89
C ASP A 56 24.11 -0.20 -10.37
N ILE A 57 22.90 0.35 -10.18
CA ILE A 57 21.72 -0.38 -9.69
C ILE A 57 20.53 -0.15 -10.63
N VAL A 58 19.82 -1.23 -10.93
CA VAL A 58 18.51 -1.21 -11.57
C VAL A 58 17.47 -1.66 -10.53
N PHE A 59 16.67 -0.72 -10.07
CA PHE A 59 15.58 -0.96 -9.14
C PHE A 59 14.28 -1.22 -9.90
N LEU A 60 13.67 -2.37 -9.69
CA LEU A 60 12.50 -2.85 -10.43
C LEU A 60 11.29 -2.98 -9.50
N GLN A 61 10.25 -2.18 -9.75
CA GLN A 61 9.03 -2.25 -8.98
C GLN A 61 8.02 -3.24 -9.59
N ARG A 62 7.63 -4.28 -8.83
CA ARG A 62 6.54 -5.25 -9.12
C ARG A 62 6.61 -6.01 -10.45
N LYS A 63 7.30 -5.51 -11.47
CA LYS A 63 7.29 -6.10 -12.81
C LYS A 63 7.95 -7.47 -12.83
N ARG A 64 7.27 -8.45 -13.39
CA ARG A 64 7.81 -9.79 -13.64
C ARG A 64 8.06 -9.95 -15.11
N PHE A 65 9.32 -9.94 -15.50
CA PHE A 65 9.70 -10.13 -16.89
C PHE A 65 9.47 -11.59 -17.34
N ASN A 66 9.23 -11.79 -18.62
CA ASN A 66 9.33 -13.11 -19.23
C ASN A 66 10.81 -13.52 -19.33
N GLN A 67 11.06 -14.81 -19.55
CA GLN A 67 12.40 -15.36 -19.46
C GLN A 67 13.42 -14.74 -20.43
N PRO A 68 13.11 -14.47 -21.74
CA PRO A 68 14.04 -13.79 -22.62
C PRO A 68 14.45 -12.41 -22.13
N ARG A 69 13.46 -11.58 -21.72
CA ARG A 69 13.74 -10.23 -21.20
C ARG A 69 14.52 -10.28 -19.88
N LEU A 70 14.21 -11.24 -19.00
CA LEU A 70 14.93 -11.41 -17.74
C LEU A 70 16.39 -11.81 -17.93
N ARG A 71 16.67 -12.73 -18.89
CA ARG A 71 18.04 -13.07 -19.27
C ARG A 71 18.81 -11.87 -19.80
N TRP A 72 18.17 -11.07 -20.64
CA TRP A 72 18.77 -9.85 -21.18
C TRP A 72 19.04 -8.82 -20.10
N LEU A 73 18.06 -8.58 -19.20
CA LEU A 73 18.23 -7.73 -18.04
C LEU A 73 19.44 -8.16 -17.20
N ARG A 74 19.55 -9.46 -16.86
CA ARG A 74 20.65 -9.97 -16.01
C ARG A 74 22.02 -9.85 -16.67
N ARG A 75 22.09 -9.95 -17.99
CA ARG A 75 23.35 -9.78 -18.74
C ARG A 75 23.82 -8.33 -18.83
N ARG A 76 22.92 -7.37 -18.75
CA ARG A 76 23.22 -5.95 -18.97
C ARG A 76 23.25 -5.13 -17.66
N ALA A 77 22.44 -5.48 -16.69
CA ALA A 77 22.41 -4.79 -15.39
C ALA A 77 23.57 -5.26 -14.50
N ARG A 78 24.27 -4.32 -13.88
CA ARG A 78 25.33 -4.63 -12.90
C ARG A 78 24.73 -5.23 -11.64
N ARG A 79 23.74 -4.56 -11.05
CA ARG A 79 22.99 -5.00 -9.87
C ARG A 79 21.50 -4.82 -10.10
N ILE A 80 20.71 -5.75 -9.58
CA ILE A 80 19.26 -5.73 -9.67
C ILE A 80 18.67 -5.76 -8.26
N VAL A 81 17.88 -4.75 -7.91
CA VAL A 81 17.03 -4.73 -6.72
C VAL A 81 15.59 -4.87 -7.17
N TYR A 82 14.88 -5.84 -6.62
CA TYR A 82 13.46 -6.07 -6.93
C TYR A 82 12.59 -5.73 -5.74
N ASP A 83 11.66 -4.79 -5.91
CA ASP A 83 10.69 -4.36 -4.89
C ASP A 83 9.28 -4.80 -5.25
N PHE A 84 8.53 -5.29 -4.25
CA PHE A 84 7.12 -5.63 -4.43
C PHE A 84 6.33 -5.54 -3.12
N ASP A 85 5.06 -5.13 -3.25
CA ASP A 85 4.15 -4.80 -2.15
C ASP A 85 2.76 -5.44 -2.31
N ASP A 86 2.64 -6.44 -3.18
CA ASP A 86 1.45 -7.27 -3.37
C ASP A 86 1.85 -8.72 -3.66
N SER A 87 0.91 -9.64 -3.44
CA SER A 87 1.05 -11.08 -3.76
C SER A 87 1.12 -11.35 -5.27
N VAL A 88 2.11 -10.74 -5.96
CA VAL A 88 2.23 -10.80 -7.43
C VAL A 88 2.32 -12.21 -8.01
N MET A 89 2.67 -13.20 -7.19
CA MET A 89 2.71 -14.64 -7.54
C MET A 89 1.32 -15.26 -7.63
N TYR A 90 0.30 -14.65 -7.04
CA TYR A 90 -1.10 -15.11 -7.07
C TYR A 90 -1.96 -14.27 -8.03
N ARG A 91 -3.17 -14.73 -8.31
CA ARG A 91 -4.24 -13.91 -8.90
C ARG A 91 -4.92 -13.10 -7.79
N ASN A 92 -5.60 -12.02 -8.16
CA ASN A 92 -6.31 -11.19 -7.18
C ASN A 92 -7.55 -11.91 -6.62
N SER A 93 -8.14 -11.37 -5.57
CA SER A 93 -9.28 -11.93 -4.85
C SER A 93 -10.58 -12.06 -5.66
N LYS A 94 -10.65 -11.51 -6.87
CA LYS A 94 -11.77 -11.70 -7.80
C LYS A 94 -11.67 -13.06 -8.54
N ALA A 95 -10.53 -13.71 -8.54
CA ALA A 95 -10.33 -14.99 -9.23
C ALA A 95 -10.82 -16.15 -8.37
N LYS A 96 -11.60 -17.09 -8.97
CA LYS A 96 -12.04 -18.32 -8.30
C LYS A 96 -10.89 -19.18 -7.80
N ASP A 97 -9.81 -19.28 -8.57
CA ASP A 97 -8.57 -19.96 -8.20
C ASP A 97 -7.45 -18.94 -8.05
N PRO A 98 -6.89 -18.73 -6.85
CA PRO A 98 -5.81 -17.79 -6.63
C PRO A 98 -4.48 -18.27 -7.23
N VAL A 99 -4.30 -19.57 -7.50
CA VAL A 99 -3.04 -20.15 -7.94
C VAL A 99 -2.82 -19.90 -9.44
N SER A 100 -1.62 -19.49 -9.81
CA SER A 100 -1.20 -19.35 -11.20
C SER A 100 0.24 -19.79 -11.38
N GLN A 101 0.44 -20.95 -11.99
CA GLN A 101 1.79 -21.50 -12.24
C GLN A 101 2.67 -20.54 -13.04
N THR A 102 2.08 -19.82 -14.02
CA THR A 102 2.81 -18.83 -14.81
C THR A 102 3.26 -17.64 -13.95
N ARG A 103 2.38 -17.12 -13.06
CA ARG A 103 2.74 -16.02 -12.15
C ARG A 103 3.82 -16.46 -11.17
N LYS A 104 3.63 -17.62 -10.54
CA LYS A 104 4.58 -18.20 -9.59
C LYS A 104 5.95 -18.41 -10.24
N ARG A 105 6.01 -19.05 -11.42
CA ARG A 105 7.25 -19.27 -12.17
C ARG A 105 7.97 -17.95 -12.50
N ARG A 106 7.26 -16.94 -13.03
CA ARG A 106 7.86 -15.64 -13.36
C ARG A 106 8.35 -14.91 -12.10
N PHE A 107 7.62 -14.99 -11.00
CA PHE A 107 8.05 -14.44 -9.73
C PHE A 107 9.34 -15.12 -9.23
N THR A 108 9.35 -16.45 -9.16
CA THR A 108 10.54 -17.22 -8.74
C THR A 108 11.76 -16.89 -9.61
N GLN A 109 11.60 -16.79 -10.93
CA GLN A 109 12.69 -16.41 -11.83
C GLN A 109 13.18 -14.98 -11.56
N MET A 110 12.26 -14.05 -11.25
CA MET A 110 12.60 -12.66 -10.97
C MET A 110 13.41 -12.52 -9.68
N ILE A 111 12.94 -13.13 -8.57
CA ILE A 111 13.65 -13.07 -7.29
C ILE A 111 14.99 -13.79 -7.35
N LYS A 112 15.10 -14.90 -8.10
CA LYS A 112 16.37 -15.62 -8.32
C LYS A 112 17.39 -14.79 -9.10
N ALA A 113 16.94 -13.95 -10.04
CA ALA A 113 17.81 -13.10 -10.85
C ALA A 113 18.21 -11.80 -10.14
N SER A 114 17.59 -11.47 -9.02
CA SER A 114 17.82 -10.23 -8.27
C SER A 114 18.98 -10.39 -7.28
N ASP A 115 19.85 -9.39 -7.18
CA ASP A 115 20.93 -9.34 -6.19
C ASP A 115 20.39 -9.06 -4.79
N PHE A 116 19.25 -8.37 -4.71
CA PHE A 116 18.52 -8.11 -3.47
C PHE A 116 17.02 -7.97 -3.76
N VAL A 117 16.19 -8.35 -2.78
CA VAL A 117 14.72 -8.23 -2.85
C VAL A 117 14.22 -7.39 -1.69
N ILE A 118 13.31 -6.47 -1.95
CA ILE A 118 12.60 -5.71 -0.94
C ILE A 118 11.15 -6.16 -0.95
N ALA A 119 10.70 -6.72 0.15
CA ALA A 119 9.32 -7.15 0.35
C ALA A 119 8.56 -6.10 1.15
N GLY A 120 7.28 -5.91 0.86
CA GLY A 120 6.45 -4.93 1.57
C GLY A 120 5.95 -5.42 2.93
N ASN A 121 5.98 -6.73 3.21
CA ASN A 121 5.61 -7.33 4.49
C ASN A 121 6.29 -8.68 4.72
N GLU A 122 6.13 -9.25 5.91
CA GLU A 122 6.74 -10.51 6.32
C GLU A 122 6.25 -11.71 5.48
N PHE A 123 4.95 -11.79 5.19
CA PHE A 123 4.41 -12.84 4.33
C PHE A 123 5.09 -12.84 2.95
N LEU A 124 5.29 -11.67 2.36
CA LEU A 124 5.96 -11.53 1.06
C LEU A 124 7.46 -11.90 1.16
N ARG A 125 8.14 -11.53 2.25
CA ARG A 125 9.52 -11.96 2.52
C ARG A 125 9.63 -13.48 2.56
N ASP A 126 8.71 -14.14 3.26
CA ASP A 126 8.72 -15.58 3.43
C ASP A 126 8.51 -16.34 2.11
N GLN A 127 7.85 -15.71 1.12
CA GLN A 127 7.77 -16.24 -0.25
C GLN A 127 9.11 -16.14 -1.01
N VAL A 128 10.02 -15.26 -0.58
CA VAL A 128 11.33 -15.02 -1.22
C VAL A 128 12.43 -15.86 -0.59
N LEU A 129 12.47 -15.97 0.73
CA LEU A 129 13.55 -16.59 1.51
C LEU A 129 14.03 -17.96 0.98
N PRO A 130 13.15 -18.88 0.57
CA PRO A 130 13.58 -20.20 0.07
C PRO A 130 14.37 -20.14 -1.25
N VAL A 131 14.33 -19.01 -1.96
CA VAL A 131 14.93 -18.83 -3.29
C VAL A 131 16.06 -17.79 -3.28
N ASN A 132 15.91 -16.72 -2.51
CA ASN A 132 16.88 -15.64 -2.39
C ASN A 132 16.97 -15.17 -0.93
N PRO A 133 18.06 -15.47 -0.20
CA PRO A 133 18.24 -15.07 1.19
C PRO A 133 18.53 -13.57 1.35
N ASN A 134 18.87 -12.87 0.25
CA ASN A 134 19.07 -11.43 0.27
C ASN A 134 17.72 -10.71 0.16
N VAL A 135 16.93 -10.77 1.20
CA VAL A 135 15.62 -10.13 1.26
C VAL A 135 15.41 -9.43 2.60
N GLU A 136 14.85 -8.23 2.55
CA GLU A 136 14.39 -7.49 3.74
C GLU A 136 13.01 -6.90 3.53
N VAL A 137 12.32 -6.65 4.65
CA VAL A 137 11.04 -5.97 4.65
C VAL A 137 11.25 -4.47 4.82
N ILE A 138 10.83 -3.69 3.82
CA ILE A 138 10.55 -2.26 4.00
C ILE A 138 9.03 -2.11 3.89
N PRO A 139 8.33 -1.75 4.98
CA PRO A 139 6.88 -1.59 4.94
C PRO A 139 6.49 -0.42 4.05
N THR A 140 5.24 -0.38 3.63
CA THR A 140 4.68 0.80 3.00
C THR A 140 4.61 1.93 4.03
N SER A 141 5.04 3.11 3.65
CA SER A 141 5.18 4.26 4.54
C SER A 141 4.54 5.52 3.95
N ILE A 142 4.33 6.51 4.78
CA ILE A 142 3.86 7.84 4.40
C ILE A 142 4.89 8.90 4.75
N ASP A 143 4.83 10.04 4.09
CA ASP A 143 5.61 11.21 4.48
C ASP A 143 4.89 11.91 5.65
N GLN A 144 5.50 11.91 6.84
CA GLN A 144 4.91 12.49 8.04
C GLN A 144 4.69 14.01 7.94
N GLU A 145 5.44 14.71 7.10
CA GLU A 145 5.28 16.15 6.88
C GLU A 145 4.04 16.45 6.04
N ARG A 146 3.74 15.58 5.07
CA ARG A 146 2.53 15.67 4.24
C ARG A 146 1.28 15.23 4.99
N TYR A 147 1.37 14.14 5.79
CA TYR A 147 0.25 13.53 6.51
C TYR A 147 0.07 14.16 7.89
N GLN A 148 -0.43 15.40 7.92
CA GLN A 148 -0.74 16.09 9.18
C GLN A 148 -2.02 15.54 9.82
N THR A 149 -2.08 15.60 11.17
CA THR A 149 -3.25 15.14 11.94
C THR A 149 -4.48 15.96 11.58
N LYS A 150 -5.64 15.30 11.50
CA LYS A 150 -6.92 16.03 11.40
C LYS A 150 -7.15 16.89 12.64
N ASP A 151 -7.91 17.94 12.49
CA ASP A 151 -8.42 18.71 13.61
C ASP A 151 -9.68 18.02 14.18
N TYR A 152 -9.60 17.55 15.44
CA TYR A 152 -10.71 16.89 16.10
C TYR A 152 -11.72 17.90 16.69
N LEU A 153 -11.36 19.20 16.77
CA LEU A 153 -12.21 20.21 17.36
C LEU A 153 -13.19 20.83 16.33
N VAL A 154 -13.00 20.57 15.04
CA VAL A 154 -13.94 21.04 14.01
C VAL A 154 -15.28 20.34 14.19
N PRO A 155 -16.36 21.09 14.54
CA PRO A 155 -17.69 20.49 14.66
C PRO A 155 -18.14 19.91 13.33
N LYS A 156 -18.79 18.76 13.38
CA LYS A 156 -19.39 18.11 12.22
C LYS A 156 -20.81 17.67 12.56
N ASP A 157 -21.73 17.92 11.64
CA ASP A 157 -23.13 17.49 11.75
C ASP A 157 -23.28 15.98 11.49
N ARG A 158 -22.29 15.39 10.81
CA ARG A 158 -22.30 13.97 10.40
C ARG A 158 -21.02 13.27 10.77
N VAL A 159 -21.14 11.96 11.06
CA VAL A 159 -20.01 11.06 11.20
C VAL A 159 -19.74 10.43 9.85
N THR A 160 -18.52 10.63 9.34
CA THR A 160 -18.10 10.16 8.01
C THR A 160 -17.33 8.84 8.10
N LEU A 161 -17.95 7.74 7.64
CA LEU A 161 -17.25 6.49 7.36
C LEU A 161 -16.46 6.68 6.06
N GLY A 162 -15.13 6.52 6.11
CA GLY A 162 -14.28 6.82 4.97
C GLY A 162 -13.63 5.59 4.37
N TRP A 163 -13.64 5.52 3.05
CA TRP A 163 -12.85 4.57 2.31
C TRP A 163 -12.17 5.22 1.11
N ILE A 164 -10.86 4.97 0.94
CA ILE A 164 -10.08 5.42 -0.20
C ILE A 164 -9.52 4.24 -0.96
N GLY A 165 -9.56 4.27 -2.30
CA GLY A 165 -9.04 3.16 -3.10
C GLY A 165 -9.17 3.38 -4.60
N ASP A 166 -9.22 2.26 -5.33
CA ASP A 166 -9.34 2.19 -6.78
C ASP A 166 -10.36 1.10 -7.20
N HIS A 167 -10.72 1.08 -8.49
CA HIS A 167 -11.60 0.05 -9.08
C HIS A 167 -11.10 -1.40 -8.85
N GLY A 168 -9.80 -1.57 -8.60
CA GLY A 168 -9.23 -2.89 -8.29
C GLY A 168 -9.58 -3.38 -6.89
N SER A 169 -9.93 -2.47 -5.97
CA SER A 169 -10.14 -2.78 -4.55
C SER A 169 -11.54 -2.46 -4.01
N ILE A 170 -12.37 -1.70 -4.72
CA ILE A 170 -13.71 -1.31 -4.25
C ILE A 170 -14.63 -2.51 -3.97
N HIS A 171 -14.45 -3.62 -4.66
CA HIS A 171 -15.23 -4.85 -4.46
C HIS A 171 -15.15 -5.41 -3.02
N TYR A 172 -14.14 -5.04 -2.23
CA TYR A 172 -14.12 -5.37 -0.81
C TYR A 172 -15.11 -4.52 -0.02
N LEU A 173 -15.24 -3.24 -0.40
CA LEU A 173 -16.20 -2.31 0.23
C LEU A 173 -17.62 -2.65 -0.19
N GLU A 174 -17.87 -3.01 -1.46
CA GLU A 174 -19.18 -3.41 -1.97
C GLU A 174 -19.79 -4.59 -1.18
N LYS A 175 -18.95 -5.53 -0.71
CA LYS A 175 -19.40 -6.64 0.13
C LYS A 175 -19.94 -6.20 1.50
N MET A 176 -19.66 -4.99 1.92
CA MET A 176 -20.18 -4.40 3.16
C MET A 176 -21.51 -3.70 2.98
N HIS A 177 -22.08 -3.67 1.77
CA HIS A 177 -23.35 -2.99 1.48
C HIS A 177 -24.45 -3.30 2.51
N PRO A 178 -24.73 -4.56 2.91
CA PRO A 178 -25.76 -4.84 3.93
C PRO A 178 -25.48 -4.22 5.30
N ILE A 179 -24.19 -4.01 5.63
CA ILE A 179 -23.78 -3.38 6.89
C ILE A 179 -24.04 -1.87 6.81
N PHE A 180 -23.74 -1.25 5.68
CA PHE A 180 -24.01 0.18 5.46
C PHE A 180 -25.50 0.50 5.52
N GLU A 181 -26.36 -0.37 4.98
CA GLU A 181 -27.82 -0.22 5.08
C GLU A 181 -28.27 -0.21 6.55
N ARG A 182 -27.82 -1.16 7.36
CA ARG A 182 -28.15 -1.22 8.80
C ARG A 182 -27.61 -0.02 9.60
N ILE A 183 -26.40 0.43 9.28
CA ILE A 183 -25.81 1.64 9.90
C ILE A 183 -26.64 2.87 9.53
N GLY A 184 -27.05 3.03 8.27
CA GLY A 184 -27.87 4.14 7.81
C GLY A 184 -29.27 4.17 8.43
N GLU A 185 -29.91 2.99 8.61
CA GLU A 185 -31.20 2.88 9.33
C GLU A 185 -31.08 3.32 10.80
N ARG A 186 -29.96 2.99 11.46
CA ARG A 186 -29.74 3.28 12.87
C ARG A 186 -29.25 4.70 13.13
N TYR A 187 -28.42 5.28 12.23
CA TYR A 187 -27.73 6.54 12.43
C TYR A 187 -27.96 7.50 11.26
N SER A 188 -29.03 8.28 11.27
CA SER A 188 -29.37 9.24 10.21
C SER A 188 -28.30 10.34 10.01
N HIS A 189 -27.47 10.57 11.01
CA HIS A 189 -26.32 11.51 10.97
C HIS A 189 -25.00 10.84 10.54
N CYS A 190 -25.06 9.64 9.98
CA CYS A 190 -23.87 8.97 9.43
C CYS A 190 -23.89 9.04 7.88
N GLU A 191 -22.71 9.10 7.29
CA GLU A 191 -22.52 9.04 5.83
C GLU A 191 -21.33 8.14 5.48
N LEU A 192 -21.34 7.60 4.26
CA LEU A 192 -20.23 6.85 3.66
C LEU A 192 -19.55 7.69 2.59
N LYS A 193 -18.32 8.16 2.83
CA LYS A 193 -17.52 8.86 1.80
C LYS A 193 -16.59 7.87 1.11
N ILE A 194 -16.77 7.72 -0.21
CA ILE A 194 -15.95 6.86 -1.08
C ILE A 194 -15.04 7.76 -1.92
N VAL A 195 -13.73 7.68 -1.71
CA VAL A 195 -12.71 8.37 -2.52
C VAL A 195 -12.11 7.36 -3.49
N CYS A 196 -12.56 7.37 -4.76
CA CYS A 196 -12.24 6.34 -5.74
C CYS A 196 -12.41 6.86 -7.17
N ASP A 197 -12.11 6.01 -8.16
CA ASP A 197 -12.41 6.24 -9.58
C ASP A 197 -13.75 5.64 -10.03
N ILE A 198 -14.38 4.76 -9.22
CA ILE A 198 -15.72 4.22 -9.39
C ILE A 198 -16.47 4.18 -8.06
N PHE A 199 -17.80 4.09 -8.11
CA PHE A 199 -18.68 4.22 -6.94
C PHE A 199 -19.86 3.25 -7.00
N PHE A 200 -20.53 3.10 -5.85
CA PHE A 200 -21.85 2.47 -5.72
C PHE A 200 -22.73 3.36 -4.83
N ASP A 201 -24.02 3.04 -4.75
CA ASP A 201 -25.00 3.71 -3.90
C ASP A 201 -25.53 2.77 -2.82
N CYS A 202 -26.06 3.35 -1.75
CA CYS A 202 -26.83 2.69 -0.71
C CYS A 202 -28.19 3.40 -0.56
N GLU A 203 -29.22 2.69 -0.08
CA GLU A 203 -30.55 3.26 0.09
C GLU A 203 -30.73 3.99 1.42
N LYS A 204 -30.14 3.48 2.49
CA LYS A 204 -30.35 3.96 3.87
C LYS A 204 -29.26 4.87 4.38
N ILE A 205 -28.06 4.82 3.83
CA ILE A 205 -26.96 5.72 4.19
C ILE A 205 -26.61 6.63 3.02
N GLN A 206 -26.40 7.92 3.28
CA GLN A 206 -25.92 8.84 2.27
C GLN A 206 -24.52 8.46 1.80
N VAL A 207 -24.32 8.29 0.47
CA VAL A 207 -23.00 8.02 -0.12
C VAL A 207 -22.45 9.29 -0.74
N VAL A 208 -21.34 9.78 -0.20
CA VAL A 208 -20.57 10.92 -0.75
C VAL A 208 -19.51 10.38 -1.70
N LYS A 209 -19.64 10.66 -2.98
CA LYS A 209 -18.76 10.20 -4.06
C LYS A 209 -17.71 11.24 -4.37
N LYS A 210 -16.45 10.93 -4.18
CA LYS A 210 -15.32 11.82 -4.44
C LYS A 210 -14.34 11.16 -5.38
N GLN A 211 -14.13 11.76 -6.56
CA GLN A 211 -13.08 11.34 -7.48
C GLN A 211 -11.71 11.52 -6.81
N TRP A 212 -10.91 10.46 -6.76
CA TRP A 212 -9.58 10.51 -6.17
C TRP A 212 -8.65 11.42 -6.98
N LYS A 213 -7.88 12.24 -6.26
CA LYS A 213 -6.78 13.04 -6.79
C LYS A 213 -5.61 13.02 -5.80
N SER A 214 -4.38 13.02 -6.33
CA SER A 214 -3.18 12.87 -5.50
C SER A 214 -2.90 14.08 -4.59
N ASP A 215 -3.24 15.25 -5.02
CA ASP A 215 -3.08 16.51 -4.28
C ASP A 215 -4.15 16.73 -3.21
N GLU A 216 -5.35 16.19 -3.40
CA GLU A 216 -6.49 16.28 -2.46
C GLU A 216 -6.52 15.09 -1.46
N GLU A 217 -5.67 14.09 -1.62
CA GLU A 217 -5.69 12.82 -0.88
C GLU A 217 -5.66 12.98 0.64
N VAL A 218 -4.81 13.85 1.17
CA VAL A 218 -4.68 14.05 2.63
C VAL A 218 -5.88 14.80 3.20
N GLU A 219 -6.38 15.80 2.50
CA GLU A 219 -7.58 16.54 2.87
C GLU A 219 -8.81 15.64 2.90
N ASP A 220 -8.97 14.78 1.86
CA ASP A 220 -10.03 13.79 1.83
C ASP A 220 -9.98 12.83 3.02
N LEU A 221 -8.78 12.38 3.41
CA LEU A 221 -8.57 11.52 4.58
C LEU A 221 -8.89 12.24 5.89
N GLN A 222 -8.46 13.50 6.06
CA GLN A 222 -8.77 14.31 7.24
C GLN A 222 -10.27 14.58 7.38
N GLY A 223 -11.00 14.55 6.26
CA GLY A 223 -12.46 14.64 6.23
C GLY A 223 -13.18 13.41 6.79
N PHE A 224 -12.53 12.27 6.96
CA PHE A 224 -13.13 11.06 7.56
C PHE A 224 -13.16 11.13 9.08
N ASP A 225 -14.00 10.27 9.70
CA ASP A 225 -14.04 10.06 11.14
C ASP A 225 -13.67 8.62 11.52
N ILE A 226 -13.94 7.66 10.65
CA ILE A 226 -13.63 6.24 10.82
C ILE A 226 -13.12 5.70 9.48
N GLY A 227 -11.90 5.18 9.45
CA GLY A 227 -11.32 4.54 8.27
C GLY A 227 -11.74 3.06 8.15
N LEU A 228 -12.14 2.62 6.96
CA LEU A 228 -12.58 1.25 6.71
C LEU A 228 -11.56 0.48 5.87
N MET A 229 -11.19 -0.74 6.33
CA MET A 229 -10.27 -1.61 5.59
C MET A 229 -10.78 -3.06 5.54
N PRO A 230 -11.88 -3.31 4.81
CA PRO A 230 -12.37 -4.66 4.57
C PRO A 230 -11.44 -5.43 3.61
N LEU A 231 -11.18 -6.69 3.93
CA LEU A 231 -10.48 -7.65 3.08
C LEU A 231 -11.15 -9.02 3.18
N VAL A 232 -10.88 -9.89 2.22
CA VAL A 232 -11.16 -11.32 2.31
C VAL A 232 -9.90 -12.05 2.75
N ASP A 233 -10.05 -13.17 3.44
CA ASP A 233 -8.91 -13.99 3.88
C ASP A 233 -8.49 -14.92 2.75
N ASP A 234 -7.53 -14.46 1.95
CA ASP A 234 -6.98 -15.18 0.82
C ASP A 234 -5.49 -14.84 0.57
N PRO A 235 -4.78 -15.66 -0.23
CA PRO A 235 -3.35 -15.45 -0.52
C PRO A 235 -3.01 -14.11 -1.17
N TRP A 236 -3.94 -13.48 -1.88
CA TRP A 236 -3.75 -12.15 -2.43
C TRP A 236 -3.76 -11.09 -1.32
N SER A 237 -4.74 -11.16 -0.42
CA SER A 237 -4.92 -10.22 0.70
C SER A 237 -3.80 -10.33 1.74
N TRP A 238 -3.21 -11.53 1.95
CA TRP A 238 -2.05 -11.70 2.85
C TRP A 238 -0.84 -10.88 2.41
N GLY A 239 -0.68 -10.66 1.10
CA GLY A 239 0.41 -9.82 0.57
C GLY A 239 0.11 -8.33 0.53
N LYS A 240 -1.07 -7.88 0.94
CA LYS A 240 -1.37 -6.45 1.06
C LYS A 240 -0.48 -5.81 2.12
N CYS A 241 0.02 -4.60 1.84
CA CYS A 241 0.93 -3.89 2.74
C CYS A 241 0.26 -2.77 3.54
N GLY A 242 -1.07 -2.75 3.61
CA GLY A 242 -1.85 -1.94 4.53
C GLY A 242 -1.78 -0.42 4.29
N LEU A 243 -1.48 0.05 3.08
CA LEU A 243 -1.34 1.48 2.78
C LEU A 243 -2.49 2.33 3.34
N LYS A 244 -3.75 1.91 3.12
CA LYS A 244 -4.92 2.64 3.61
C LYS A 244 -4.90 2.81 5.13
N ILE A 245 -4.55 1.75 5.89
CA ILE A 245 -4.46 1.81 7.36
C ILE A 245 -3.36 2.81 7.76
N VAL A 246 -2.19 2.74 7.11
CA VAL A 246 -1.08 3.67 7.39
C VAL A 246 -1.49 5.11 7.08
N GLN A 247 -2.26 5.34 6.01
CA GLN A 247 -2.80 6.65 5.66
C GLN A 247 -3.83 7.14 6.69
N TYR A 248 -4.82 6.29 7.07
CA TYR A 248 -5.84 6.63 8.06
C TYR A 248 -5.21 6.97 9.42
N GLN A 249 -4.38 6.07 9.93
CA GLN A 249 -3.67 6.31 11.19
C GLN A 249 -2.69 7.48 11.08
N GLY A 250 -2.10 7.69 9.90
CA GLY A 250 -1.22 8.83 9.60
C GLY A 250 -1.88 10.19 9.79
N VAL A 251 -3.17 10.31 9.49
CA VAL A 251 -3.96 11.53 9.75
C VAL A 251 -4.75 11.47 11.07
N GLY A 252 -4.53 10.44 11.89
CA GLY A 252 -5.15 10.32 13.20
C GLY A 252 -6.57 9.75 13.17
N LEU A 253 -6.89 8.83 12.28
CA LEU A 253 -8.19 8.15 12.24
C LEU A 253 -8.12 6.80 12.95
N PRO A 254 -9.16 6.42 13.72
CA PRO A 254 -9.39 5.04 14.12
C PRO A 254 -9.74 4.20 12.88
N VAL A 255 -9.38 2.93 12.89
CA VAL A 255 -9.61 2.03 11.76
C VAL A 255 -10.45 0.83 12.18
N VAL A 256 -11.49 0.50 11.41
CA VAL A 256 -12.13 -0.82 11.50
C VAL A 256 -11.64 -1.66 10.33
N CYS A 257 -11.10 -2.84 10.59
CA CYS A 257 -10.50 -3.67 9.54
C CYS A 257 -10.77 -5.17 9.73
N THR A 258 -10.76 -5.91 8.62
CA THR A 258 -10.62 -7.36 8.68
C THR A 258 -9.19 -7.69 9.14
N PRO A 259 -8.97 -8.52 10.20
CA PRO A 259 -7.64 -8.85 10.70
C PRO A 259 -6.94 -9.90 9.83
N VAL A 260 -6.63 -9.53 8.59
CA VAL A 260 -5.97 -10.36 7.57
C VAL A 260 -4.61 -9.77 7.23
N GLY A 261 -3.59 -10.62 7.12
CA GLY A 261 -2.22 -10.19 6.80
C GLY A 261 -1.74 -9.09 7.76
N VAL A 262 -1.10 -8.06 7.23
CA VAL A 262 -0.53 -6.94 8.01
C VAL A 262 -1.58 -6.08 8.73
N ASN A 263 -2.87 -6.21 8.42
CA ASN A 263 -3.90 -5.47 9.16
C ASN A 263 -3.83 -5.80 10.66
N ARG A 264 -3.46 -7.05 11.03
CA ARG A 264 -3.26 -7.46 12.44
C ARG A 264 -2.11 -6.72 13.11
N ASP A 265 -1.07 -6.42 12.35
CA ASP A 265 0.12 -5.74 12.87
C ASP A 265 -0.10 -4.22 12.93
N LEU A 266 -0.82 -3.66 11.95
CA LEU A 266 -1.07 -2.22 11.83
C LEU A 266 -2.16 -1.74 12.79
N VAL A 267 -3.22 -2.53 12.99
CA VAL A 267 -4.30 -2.18 13.92
C VAL A 267 -4.17 -3.02 15.18
N VAL A 268 -3.94 -2.35 16.31
CA VAL A 268 -4.01 -2.95 17.66
C VAL A 268 -5.45 -2.88 18.10
N ASP A 269 -6.11 -4.05 18.22
CA ASP A 269 -7.53 -4.15 18.55
C ASP A 269 -7.84 -3.47 19.90
N GLY A 270 -8.86 -2.63 19.92
CA GLY A 270 -9.25 -1.82 21.10
C GLY A 270 -8.35 -0.63 21.41
N ALA A 271 -7.19 -0.47 20.74
CA ALA A 271 -6.24 0.61 21.00
C ALA A 271 -6.09 1.59 19.84
N THR A 272 -5.86 1.12 18.61
CA THR A 272 -5.69 2.00 17.44
C THR A 272 -6.84 1.86 16.44
N GLY A 273 -7.84 1.06 16.77
CA GLY A 273 -8.98 0.72 15.96
C GLY A 273 -9.57 -0.62 16.41
N PHE A 274 -10.36 -1.23 15.55
CA PHE A 274 -11.00 -2.51 15.84
C PHE A 274 -10.80 -3.53 14.72
N TRP A 275 -10.78 -4.79 15.12
CA TRP A 275 -10.90 -5.92 14.22
C TRP A 275 -12.38 -6.33 14.10
N ALA A 276 -12.79 -6.66 12.87
CA ALA A 276 -14.12 -7.18 12.61
C ALA A 276 -14.05 -8.29 11.54
N ARG A 277 -14.67 -9.43 11.81
CA ARG A 277 -14.69 -10.62 10.95
C ARG A 277 -16.08 -10.90 10.38
N THR A 278 -17.11 -10.73 11.21
CA THR A 278 -18.50 -10.99 10.83
C THR A 278 -19.27 -9.68 10.57
N PRO A 279 -20.38 -9.72 9.84
CA PRO A 279 -21.22 -8.54 9.64
C PRO A 279 -21.64 -7.87 10.96
N GLU A 280 -21.93 -8.67 12.00
CA GLU A 280 -22.36 -8.20 13.32
C GLU A 280 -21.19 -7.51 14.05
N GLU A 281 -19.97 -8.07 13.97
CA GLU A 281 -18.78 -7.41 14.51
C GLU A 281 -18.51 -6.08 13.81
N TRP A 282 -18.62 -6.03 12.47
CA TRP A 282 -18.45 -4.79 11.71
C TRP A 282 -19.46 -3.73 12.13
N GLU A 283 -20.74 -4.08 12.18
CA GLU A 283 -21.81 -3.18 12.62
C GLU A 283 -21.55 -2.68 14.05
N GLY A 284 -21.29 -3.59 15.00
CA GLY A 284 -21.04 -3.25 16.40
C GLY A 284 -19.83 -2.34 16.57
N LYS A 285 -18.70 -2.62 15.89
CA LYS A 285 -17.48 -1.81 16.03
C LYS A 285 -17.58 -0.44 15.33
N ILE A 286 -18.29 -0.35 14.23
CA ILE A 286 -18.61 0.94 13.61
C ILE A 286 -19.53 1.75 14.53
N SER A 287 -20.60 1.14 15.06
CA SER A 287 -21.54 1.78 15.99
C SER A 287 -20.84 2.32 17.25
N GLU A 288 -19.95 1.54 17.86
CA GLU A 288 -19.15 1.95 19.01
C GLU A 288 -18.34 3.22 18.75
N LEU A 289 -17.77 3.33 17.54
CA LEU A 289 -17.03 4.52 17.11
C LEU A 289 -17.94 5.69 16.71
N ILE A 290 -19.13 5.44 16.13
CA ILE A 290 -20.10 6.51 15.84
C ILE A 290 -20.56 7.18 17.15
N GLU A 291 -20.89 6.38 18.15
CA GLU A 291 -21.46 6.84 19.42
C GLU A 291 -20.43 7.51 20.35
N ASN A 292 -19.11 7.27 20.12
CA ASN A 292 -18.08 7.73 21.04
C ASN A 292 -16.97 8.57 20.36
N PRO A 293 -17.13 9.89 20.24
CA PRO A 293 -16.14 10.78 19.64
C PRO A 293 -14.80 10.79 20.37
N LEU A 294 -14.80 10.70 21.72
CA LEU A 294 -13.57 10.64 22.52
C LEU A 294 -12.77 9.36 22.25
N LEU A 295 -13.47 8.25 22.00
CA LEU A 295 -12.84 6.99 21.62
C LEU A 295 -12.20 7.12 20.24
N ARG A 296 -12.89 7.77 19.26
CA ARG A 296 -12.32 8.04 17.93
C ARG A 296 -11.02 8.83 18.03
N GLU A 297 -11.01 9.91 18.79
CA GLU A 297 -9.81 10.75 18.96
C GLU A 297 -8.69 9.96 19.65
N ARG A 298 -8.97 9.27 20.75
CA ARG A 298 -7.97 8.46 21.47
C ARG A 298 -7.32 7.43 20.54
N MET A 299 -8.12 6.62 19.85
CA MET A 299 -7.62 5.59 18.94
C MET A 299 -6.88 6.18 17.75
N GLY A 300 -7.34 7.31 17.21
CA GLY A 300 -6.68 8.02 16.12
C GLY A 300 -5.29 8.52 16.52
N ARG A 301 -5.17 9.12 17.71
CA ARG A 301 -3.87 9.57 18.26
C ARG A 301 -2.90 8.42 18.48
N GLU A 302 -3.39 7.31 19.05
CA GLU A 302 -2.57 6.10 19.23
C GLU A 302 -2.13 5.50 17.89
N GLY A 303 -3.05 5.41 16.89
CA GLY A 303 -2.74 4.96 15.55
C GLY A 303 -1.65 5.81 14.90
N ARG A 304 -1.78 7.15 15.01
CA ARG A 304 -0.75 8.06 14.50
C ARG A 304 0.61 7.83 15.17
N ARG A 305 0.64 7.70 16.49
CA ARG A 305 1.89 7.42 17.22
C ARG A 305 2.57 6.14 16.70
N LYS A 306 1.79 5.10 16.48
CA LYS A 306 2.27 3.84 15.91
C LYS A 306 2.86 4.04 14.50
N VAL A 307 2.19 4.76 13.62
CA VAL A 307 2.68 5.04 12.25
C VAL A 307 3.98 5.86 12.30
N LEU A 308 4.05 6.88 13.14
CA LEU A 308 5.26 7.69 13.29
C LEU A 308 6.45 6.87 13.84
N GLY A 309 6.19 5.80 14.58
CA GLY A 309 7.21 4.91 15.12
C GLY A 309 7.92 4.00 14.12
N GLY A 310 7.42 3.85 12.86
CA GLY A 310 8.10 2.92 11.94
C GLY A 310 7.56 2.88 10.50
N TYR A 311 6.48 3.62 10.21
CA TYR A 311 5.82 3.59 8.89
C TYR A 311 5.89 4.95 8.19
N THR A 312 7.01 5.64 8.34
CA THR A 312 7.27 6.94 7.70
C THR A 312 8.42 6.88 6.70
N VAL A 313 8.46 7.84 5.77
CA VAL A 313 9.60 8.02 4.87
C VAL A 313 10.88 8.20 5.68
N GLN A 314 10.81 8.97 6.75
CA GLN A 314 11.94 9.28 7.63
C GLN A 314 12.55 8.03 8.28
N SER A 315 11.73 7.01 8.57
CA SER A 315 12.22 5.73 9.11
C SER A 315 12.61 4.71 8.03
N CYS A 316 11.96 4.74 6.87
CA CYS A 316 12.15 3.73 5.81
C CYS A 316 13.23 4.12 4.77
N ALA A 317 13.39 5.42 4.46
CA ALA A 317 14.36 5.86 3.45
C ALA A 317 15.83 5.55 3.84
N PRO A 318 16.27 5.70 5.10
CA PRO A 318 17.62 5.28 5.52
C PRO A 318 17.87 3.79 5.33
N ARG A 319 16.84 2.95 5.57
CA ARG A 319 16.92 1.50 5.38
C ARG A 319 17.07 1.15 3.90
N LEU A 320 16.28 1.80 3.03
CA LEU A 320 16.42 1.65 1.57
C LEU A 320 17.82 2.05 1.11
N PHE A 321 18.33 3.19 1.56
CA PHE A 321 19.67 3.65 1.23
C PHE A 321 20.75 2.67 1.68
N SER A 322 20.64 2.13 2.90
CA SER A 322 21.56 1.10 3.44
C SER A 322 21.55 -0.17 2.57
N ILE A 323 20.36 -0.62 2.11
CA ILE A 323 20.25 -1.76 1.19
C ILE A 323 20.98 -1.48 -0.13
N LEU A 324 20.75 -0.30 -0.73
CA LEU A 324 21.42 0.07 -1.98
C LEU A 324 22.95 0.09 -1.83
N LYS A 325 23.47 0.60 -0.72
CA LYS A 325 24.93 0.57 -0.42
C LYS A 325 25.45 -0.86 -0.30
N ARG A 326 24.79 -1.72 0.49
CA ARG A 326 25.19 -3.13 0.63
C ARG A 326 25.18 -3.91 -0.69
N VAL A 327 24.24 -3.58 -1.59
CA VAL A 327 24.17 -4.20 -2.92
C VAL A 327 25.37 -3.78 -3.77
N MET A 328 25.85 -2.55 -3.62
CA MET A 328 27.04 -2.05 -4.32
C MET A 328 28.33 -2.69 -3.80
N ASP A 329 28.44 -2.86 -2.49
CA ASP A 329 29.67 -3.34 -1.82
C ASP A 329 29.87 -4.86 -1.98
N LYS A 330 28.85 -5.61 -2.43
CA LYS A 330 29.00 -7.03 -2.76
C LYS A 330 29.92 -7.19 -3.96
N LYS A 331 31.07 -7.83 -3.76
CA LYS A 331 32.03 -8.22 -4.81
C LYS A 331 31.48 -9.27 -5.75
#